data_cfb6573e3003565ba9e8c1b87676f900
#
_entry.id   cfb6573e3003565ba9e8c1b87676f900
#
_cell.length_a   1.000
_cell.length_b   1.000
_cell.length_c   1.000
_cell.angle_alpha   90.00
_cell.angle_beta   90.00
_cell.angle_gamma   90.00
#
_symmetry.space_group_name_H-M   'P 1'
#
loop_
_entity.id
_entity.type
_entity.pdbx_description
1 polymer ?
#
loop_
_entity_poly.entity_id
_entity_poly.type
_entity_poly.pdbx_seq_one_letter_code
_entity_poly.pdbx_strand_id
1 'polypeptide(L)'
;MMLKKLPIIFKVLILFLITVSISKAEILKPSKNINPKEVVKIQLAGLQKNDLKFKDSGIEQTWNFAHPNNKKVTGPLGNFKRMIKGDSYHMMINHLSHTITQLGSTDK
;
A
#
# COMPACT_ATOMS: atom_id res chain seq x y z
N MET A 1 -6.84 -48.21 -17.13
CA MET A 1 -6.64 -46.85 -17.50
C MET A 1 -6.03 -46.03 -16.41
N MET A 2 -4.88 -45.51 -16.68
CA MET A 2 -4.06 -44.81 -15.71
C MET A 2 -4.67 -43.49 -15.19
N LEU A 3 -5.50 -42.84 -16.02
CA LEU A 3 -6.09 -41.56 -15.65
C LEU A 3 -7.12 -41.64 -14.52
N LYS A 4 -7.77 -42.80 -14.37
CA LYS A 4 -8.68 -43.06 -13.24
C LYS A 4 -7.94 -43.21 -11.91
N LYS A 5 -6.65 -43.52 -11.98
CA LYS A 5 -5.77 -43.68 -10.81
C LYS A 5 -4.92 -42.44 -10.55
N LEU A 6 -5.12 -41.36 -11.30
CA LEU A 6 -4.49 -40.11 -10.98
C LEU A 6 -4.91 -39.75 -9.57
N PRO A 7 -3.94 -39.59 -8.72
CA PRO A 7 -4.18 -39.69 -7.30
C PRO A 7 -5.00 -38.51 -6.84
N ILE A 8 -5.88 -38.80 -5.94
CA ILE A 8 -6.54 -37.82 -5.08
C ILE A 8 -5.53 -36.78 -4.58
N ILE A 9 -4.30 -37.20 -4.32
CA ILE A 9 -3.17 -36.36 -3.93
C ILE A 9 -2.90 -35.25 -4.94
N PHE A 10 -2.96 -35.53 -6.23
CA PHE A 10 -2.74 -34.53 -7.28
C PHE A 10 -3.89 -33.52 -7.32
N LYS A 11 -5.14 -33.97 -7.14
CA LYS A 11 -6.30 -33.09 -7.05
C LYS A 11 -6.28 -32.20 -5.82
N VAL A 12 -5.83 -32.73 -4.69
CA VAL A 12 -5.69 -31.98 -3.44
C VAL A 12 -4.59 -30.94 -3.58
N LEU A 13 -3.48 -31.27 -4.25
CA LEU A 13 -2.38 -30.35 -4.49
C LEU A 13 -2.82 -29.15 -5.34
N ILE A 14 -3.60 -29.40 -6.40
CA ILE A 14 -4.14 -28.34 -7.25
C ILE A 14 -5.09 -27.43 -6.45
N LEU A 15 -5.95 -28.02 -5.64
CA LEU A 15 -6.87 -27.27 -4.80
C LEU A 15 -6.12 -26.40 -3.79
N PHE A 16 -5.04 -26.92 -3.20
CA PHE A 16 -4.18 -26.16 -2.27
C PHE A 16 -3.52 -24.97 -2.96
N LEU A 17 -3.03 -25.14 -4.18
CA LEU A 17 -2.42 -24.05 -4.96
C LEU A 17 -3.43 -22.96 -5.29
N ILE A 18 -4.68 -23.32 -5.59
CA ILE A 18 -5.74 -22.36 -5.84
C ILE A 18 -6.06 -21.53 -4.60
N THR A 19 -6.11 -22.16 -3.42
CA THR A 19 -6.37 -21.44 -2.16
C THR A 19 -5.25 -20.47 -1.79
N VAL A 20 -3.98 -20.82 -2.07
CA VAL A 20 -2.84 -19.92 -1.83
C VAL A 20 -2.89 -18.70 -2.75
N SER A 21 -3.39 -18.83 -3.97
CA SER A 21 -3.46 -17.73 -4.93
C SER A 21 -4.55 -16.69 -4.63
N ILE A 22 -5.42 -16.94 -3.66
CA ILE A 22 -6.53 -16.04 -3.29
C ILE A 22 -6.14 -15.01 -2.22
N SER A 23 -4.91 -15.08 -1.66
CA SER A 23 -4.48 -14.12 -0.65
C SER A 23 -4.38 -12.71 -1.27
N LYS A 24 -5.13 -11.75 -0.71
CA LYS A 24 -5.11 -10.37 -1.16
C LYS A 24 -3.90 -9.64 -0.58
N ALA A 25 -3.22 -8.86 -1.42
CA ALA A 25 -2.24 -7.90 -0.94
C ALA A 25 -2.95 -6.79 -0.17
N GLU A 26 -2.53 -6.52 1.06
CA GLU A 26 -3.12 -5.51 1.91
C GLU A 26 -2.14 -4.39 2.20
N ILE A 27 -2.66 -3.18 2.35
CA ILE A 27 -1.89 -2.04 2.81
C ILE A 27 -1.90 -1.98 4.32
N LEU A 28 -0.89 -1.30 4.88
CA LEU A 28 -0.79 -1.11 6.32
C LEU A 28 -1.86 -0.16 6.82
N LYS A 29 -2.28 -0.36 8.08
CA LYS A 29 -3.26 0.50 8.76
C LYS A 29 -2.57 1.31 9.86
N PRO A 30 -2.99 2.56 10.10
CA PRO A 30 -2.46 3.34 11.20
C PRO A 30 -2.67 2.66 12.55
N SER A 31 -1.69 2.81 13.45
CA SER A 31 -1.82 2.38 14.83
C SER A 31 -1.04 3.31 15.74
N LYS A 32 -1.37 3.30 17.03
CA LYS A 32 -0.68 4.13 18.03
C LYS A 32 0.79 3.73 18.21
N ASN A 33 1.17 2.54 17.81
CA ASN A 33 2.54 2.03 17.94
C ASN A 33 3.48 2.51 16.84
N ILE A 34 2.94 3.17 15.81
CA ILE A 34 3.73 3.68 14.69
C ILE A 34 4.06 5.15 14.95
N ASN A 35 5.35 5.46 15.13
CA ASN A 35 5.78 6.82 15.41
C ASN A 35 5.73 7.70 14.14
N PRO A 36 5.74 9.04 14.28
CA PRO A 36 5.62 9.95 13.15
C PRO A 36 6.66 9.75 12.05
N LYS A 37 7.90 9.47 12.41
CA LYS A 37 8.96 9.22 11.42
C LYS A 37 8.64 7.97 10.58
N GLU A 38 8.15 6.93 11.23
CA GLU A 38 7.78 5.69 10.56
C GLU A 38 6.57 5.90 9.64
N VAL A 39 5.61 6.75 10.03
CA VAL A 39 4.49 7.13 9.18
C VAL A 39 4.99 7.74 7.87
N VAL A 40 5.91 8.69 7.94
CA VAL A 40 6.48 9.32 6.74
C VAL A 40 7.21 8.31 5.87
N LYS A 41 7.97 7.39 6.48
CA LYS A 41 8.65 6.31 5.75
C LYS A 41 7.66 5.44 4.99
N ILE A 42 6.57 5.05 5.63
CA ILE A 42 5.52 4.21 5.01
C ILE A 42 4.89 4.94 3.83
N GLN A 43 4.55 6.22 4.00
CA GLN A 43 3.95 7.03 2.95
C GLN A 43 4.89 7.17 1.74
N LEU A 44 6.14 7.54 1.98
CA LEU A 44 7.12 7.73 0.90
C LEU A 44 7.49 6.41 0.21
N ALA A 45 7.63 5.32 0.97
CA ALA A 45 7.87 4.00 0.41
C ALA A 45 6.70 3.56 -0.48
N GLY A 46 5.46 3.84 -0.05
CA GLY A 46 4.28 3.56 -0.84
C GLY A 46 4.27 4.32 -2.16
N LEU A 47 4.53 5.62 -2.12
CA LEU A 47 4.58 6.46 -3.31
C LEU A 47 5.73 6.08 -4.25
N GLN A 48 6.87 5.65 -3.70
CA GLN A 48 8.02 5.23 -4.49
C GLN A 48 7.73 4.00 -5.35
N LYS A 49 6.89 3.10 -4.86
CA LYS A 49 6.45 1.90 -5.57
C LYS A 49 4.93 1.87 -5.58
N ASN A 50 4.35 2.81 -6.29
CA ASN A 50 2.92 3.09 -6.21
C ASN A 50 2.03 1.88 -6.52
N ASP A 51 2.40 1.07 -7.50
CA ASP A 51 1.59 -0.07 -7.93
C ASP A 51 2.09 -1.41 -7.39
N LEU A 52 2.91 -1.42 -6.33
CA LEU A 52 3.56 -2.63 -5.85
C LEU A 52 2.58 -3.73 -5.45
N LYS A 53 1.54 -3.40 -4.72
CA LYS A 53 0.55 -4.37 -4.22
C LYS A 53 -0.66 -4.48 -5.14
N PHE A 54 -1.12 -3.36 -5.65
CA PHE A 54 -2.20 -3.23 -6.63
C PHE A 54 -2.14 -1.81 -7.19
N LYS A 55 -2.92 -1.51 -8.22
CA LYS A 55 -2.88 -0.19 -8.86
C LYS A 55 -3.16 0.91 -7.85
N ASP A 56 -2.28 1.89 -7.77
CA ASP A 56 -2.34 3.03 -6.85
C ASP A 56 -2.31 2.66 -5.37
N SER A 57 -1.80 1.47 -5.02
CA SER A 57 -1.70 1.04 -3.63
C SER A 57 -0.85 1.98 -2.77
N GLY A 58 0.18 2.61 -3.36
CA GLY A 58 1.02 3.58 -2.65
C GLY A 58 0.29 4.86 -2.32
N ILE A 59 -0.53 5.38 -3.24
CA ILE A 59 -1.37 6.56 -2.98
C ILE A 59 -2.38 6.23 -1.88
N GLU A 60 -3.00 5.07 -1.92
CA GLU A 60 -3.96 4.65 -0.91
C GLU A 60 -3.29 4.45 0.46
N GLN A 61 -2.07 3.88 0.50
CA GLN A 61 -1.27 3.77 1.72
C GLN A 61 -0.98 5.15 2.32
N THR A 62 -0.62 6.10 1.49
CA THR A 62 -0.38 7.49 1.89
C THR A 62 -1.64 8.13 2.45
N TRP A 63 -2.77 7.92 1.81
CA TRP A 63 -4.07 8.37 2.27
C TRP A 63 -4.44 7.81 3.64
N ASN A 64 -4.24 6.51 3.83
CA ASN A 64 -4.58 5.86 5.11
C ASN A 64 -3.83 6.45 6.29
N PHE A 65 -2.60 6.90 6.09
CA PHE A 65 -1.77 7.50 7.13
C PHE A 65 -1.89 9.02 7.21
N ALA A 66 -2.68 9.65 6.35
CA ALA A 66 -2.88 11.10 6.40
C ALA A 66 -3.68 11.50 7.64
N HIS A 67 -3.34 12.65 8.20
CA HIS A 67 -4.07 13.20 9.35
C HIS A 67 -5.55 13.41 8.98
N PRO A 68 -6.50 13.15 9.92
CA PRO A 68 -7.93 13.33 9.64
C PRO A 68 -8.31 14.71 9.10
N ASN A 69 -7.65 15.77 9.55
CA ASN A 69 -7.89 17.12 9.03
C ASN A 69 -7.51 17.25 7.56
N ASN A 70 -6.38 16.63 7.16
CA ASN A 70 -5.97 16.62 5.77
C ASN A 70 -6.94 15.82 4.90
N LYS A 71 -7.47 14.72 5.43
CA LYS A 71 -8.47 13.91 4.73
C LYS A 71 -9.75 14.69 4.44
N LYS A 72 -10.16 15.56 5.36
CA LYS A 72 -11.33 16.41 5.16
C LYS A 72 -11.15 17.40 4.00
N VAL A 73 -9.95 17.92 3.83
CA VAL A 73 -9.64 18.91 2.79
C VAL A 73 -9.39 18.24 1.43
N THR A 74 -8.70 17.10 1.42
CA THR A 74 -8.22 16.46 0.20
C THR A 74 -9.05 15.25 -0.23
N GLY A 75 -9.97 14.80 0.60
CA GLY A 75 -10.77 13.60 0.34
C GLY A 75 -12.05 13.85 -0.40
N PRO A 76 -12.76 12.81 -0.73
CA PRO A 76 -12.44 11.40 -0.48
C PRO A 76 -11.24 10.87 -1.29
N LEU A 77 -10.90 9.60 -1.12
CA LEU A 77 -9.70 8.99 -1.73
C LEU A 77 -9.57 9.27 -3.23
N GLY A 78 -10.67 9.23 -3.99
CA GLY A 78 -10.64 9.55 -5.42
C GLY A 78 -10.14 10.96 -5.71
N ASN A 79 -10.52 11.95 -4.90
CA ASN A 79 -10.03 13.31 -5.03
C ASN A 79 -8.56 13.41 -4.67
N PHE A 80 -8.14 12.71 -3.62
CA PHE A 80 -6.73 12.62 -3.22
C PHE A 80 -5.89 12.01 -4.35
N LYS A 81 -6.36 10.94 -4.96
CA LYS A 81 -5.67 10.33 -6.11
C LYS A 81 -5.48 11.32 -7.27
N ARG A 82 -6.53 12.07 -7.60
CA ARG A 82 -6.44 13.09 -8.66
C ARG A 82 -5.44 14.19 -8.31
N MET A 83 -5.43 14.62 -7.05
CA MET A 83 -4.48 15.62 -6.57
C MET A 83 -3.03 15.13 -6.70
N ILE A 84 -2.75 13.92 -6.23
CA ILE A 84 -1.39 13.35 -6.29
C ILE A 84 -0.94 13.15 -7.74
N LYS A 85 -1.84 12.76 -8.64
CA LYS A 85 -1.52 12.57 -10.07
C LYS A 85 -1.44 13.88 -10.85
N GLY A 86 -1.81 15.01 -10.24
CA GLY A 86 -1.79 16.32 -10.87
C GLY A 86 -0.39 16.91 -10.98
N ASP A 87 -0.31 18.10 -11.62
CA ASP A 87 0.97 18.72 -11.99
C ASP A 87 1.86 19.04 -10.78
N SER A 88 1.27 19.34 -9.63
CA SER A 88 2.04 19.73 -8.44
C SER A 88 2.68 18.57 -7.70
N TYR A 89 2.14 17.36 -7.83
CA TYR A 89 2.54 16.23 -6.98
C TYR A 89 2.91 14.96 -7.74
N HIS A 90 2.64 14.86 -9.05
CA HIS A 90 2.86 13.61 -9.79
C HIS A 90 4.31 13.11 -9.75
N MET A 91 5.26 14.00 -9.55
CA MET A 91 6.67 13.66 -9.44
C MET A 91 6.99 12.75 -8.23
N MET A 92 6.09 12.70 -7.25
CA MET A 92 6.26 11.83 -6.08
C MET A 92 5.95 10.37 -6.41
N ILE A 93 5.14 10.12 -7.44
CA ILE A 93 4.75 8.77 -7.84
C ILE A 93 5.94 8.09 -8.52
N ASN A 94 6.33 6.91 -7.99
CA ASN A 94 7.44 6.10 -8.50
C ASN A 94 8.77 6.87 -8.53
N HIS A 95 8.99 7.77 -7.58
CA HIS A 95 10.25 8.49 -7.48
C HIS A 95 11.43 7.55 -7.16
N LEU A 96 12.63 7.95 -7.59
CA LEU A 96 13.81 7.08 -7.50
C LEU A 96 14.38 7.00 -6.08
N SER A 97 14.43 8.12 -5.38
CA SER A 97 15.03 8.18 -4.05
C SER A 97 14.46 9.35 -3.24
N HIS A 98 14.59 9.26 -1.92
CA HIS A 98 14.24 10.33 -1.00
C HIS A 98 15.11 10.22 0.26
N THR A 99 15.19 11.32 0.99
CA THR A 99 15.84 11.37 2.30
C THR A 99 14.86 11.98 3.30
N ILE A 100 14.78 11.40 4.48
CA ILE A 100 13.93 11.89 5.57
C ILE A 100 14.84 12.47 6.65
N THR A 101 14.69 13.76 6.93
CA THR A 101 15.45 14.45 7.97
C THR A 101 14.47 15.02 8.98
N GLN A 102 14.62 14.64 10.25
CA GLN A 102 13.84 15.22 11.33
C GLN A 102 14.45 16.55 11.75
N LEU A 103 13.71 17.64 11.58
CA LEU A 103 14.17 18.97 11.90
C LEU A 103 13.90 19.36 13.36
N GLY A 104 12.96 18.69 14.01
CA GLY A 104 12.62 18.94 15.40
C GLY A 104 11.40 18.13 15.81
N SER A 105 11.10 18.16 17.10
CA SER A 105 9.88 17.55 17.63
C SER A 105 9.30 18.44 18.70
N THR A 106 7.96 18.40 18.84
CA THR A 106 7.25 19.10 19.92
C THR A 106 6.55 18.06 20.78
N ASP A 107 6.66 18.26 22.09
CA ASP A 107 6.04 17.38 23.10
C ASP A 107 4.58 17.75 23.30
N LYS A 108 3.77 17.51 22.28
CA LYS A 108 2.34 17.74 22.40
C LYS A 108 1.55 16.51 22.01
#